data_d329b2daae1442ae5f207507fc0fa80d
#
_entry.id   d329b2daae1442ae5f207507fc0fa80d
#
_cell.length_a   1.000
_cell.length_b   1.000
_cell.length_c   1.000
_cell.angle_alpha   90.00
_cell.angle_beta   90.00
_cell.angle_gamma   90.00
#
_symmetry.space_group_name_H-M   'P 1'
#
loop_
_entity.id
_entity.type
_entity.pdbx_description
1 polymer ?
#
loop_
_entity_poly.entity_id
_entity_poly.type
_entity_poly.pdbx_seq_one_letter_code
_entity_poly.pdbx_strand_id
1 'polypeptide(L)'
;MIYSVYIIYSKSKDMFYRGHTSDITDRLIRHNGGREKATAIGLPWLLLWCTQKSNKSEAYRLEMKLKNLSRERLIEFMLKYEDDIAGPDALLFLKQWSGC
;
A
#
# COMPACT_ATOMS: atom_id res chain seq x y z
N MET A 1 14.70 -10.94 10.11
CA MET A 1 14.63 -9.91 9.05
C MET A 1 13.27 -9.25 9.07
N ILE A 2 13.25 -7.93 9.03
CA ILE A 2 12.01 -7.16 9.03
C ILE A 2 11.43 -7.10 7.63
N TYR A 3 10.12 -7.29 7.53
CA TYR A 3 9.38 -7.18 6.27
C TYR A 3 8.39 -6.04 6.35
N SER A 4 8.25 -5.30 5.28
CA SER A 4 7.25 -4.23 5.16
C SER A 4 6.04 -4.72 4.40
N VAL A 5 4.85 -4.39 4.91
CA VAL A 5 3.59 -4.58 4.20
C VAL A 5 3.13 -3.20 3.75
N TYR A 6 2.79 -3.06 2.48
CA TYR A 6 2.55 -1.74 1.91
C TYR A 6 1.30 -1.72 1.05
N ILE A 7 0.74 -0.53 0.93
CA ILE A 7 -0.40 -0.24 0.06
C ILE A 7 -0.01 0.93 -0.81
N ILE A 8 -0.07 0.72 -2.13
CA ILE A 8 0.19 1.76 -3.11
C ILE A 8 -1.06 2.02 -3.95
N TYR A 9 -1.15 3.21 -4.51
CA TYR A 9 -2.30 3.67 -5.27
C TYR A 9 -1.88 4.18 -6.64
N SER A 10 -2.63 3.79 -7.67
CA SER A 10 -2.50 4.30 -9.02
C SER A 10 -3.61 5.31 -9.29
N LYS A 11 -3.23 6.58 -9.42
CA LYS A 11 -4.18 7.64 -9.75
C LYS A 11 -4.75 7.47 -11.16
N SER A 12 -3.92 7.04 -12.11
CA SER A 12 -4.33 6.88 -13.50
C SER A 12 -5.34 5.75 -13.70
N LYS A 13 -5.26 4.71 -12.90
CA LYS A 13 -6.15 3.55 -12.97
C LYS A 13 -7.16 3.49 -11.83
N ASP A 14 -7.03 4.37 -10.84
CA ASP A 14 -7.87 4.38 -9.64
C ASP A 14 -7.93 3.02 -8.97
N MET A 15 -6.77 2.46 -8.70
CA MET A 15 -6.68 1.13 -8.09
C MET A 15 -5.57 1.04 -7.06
N PHE A 16 -5.76 0.12 -6.11
CA PHE A 16 -4.81 -0.16 -5.04
C PHE A 16 -4.05 -1.45 -5.32
N TYR A 17 -2.79 -1.49 -4.89
CA TYR A 17 -2.00 -2.70 -4.87
C TYR A 17 -1.45 -2.91 -3.46
N ARG A 18 -1.52 -4.15 -2.95
CA ARG A 18 -1.01 -4.54 -1.64
C ARG A 18 0.09 -5.56 -1.83
N GLY A 19 1.16 -5.40 -1.08
CA GLY A 19 2.28 -6.32 -1.17
C GLY A 19 3.09 -6.36 0.11
N HIS A 20 4.09 -7.23 0.14
CA HIS A 20 5.09 -7.24 1.20
C HIS A 20 6.47 -7.39 0.58
N THR A 21 7.47 -6.89 1.29
CA THR A 21 8.85 -6.89 0.80
C THR A 21 9.82 -6.76 1.97
N SER A 22 11.04 -7.26 1.78
CA SER A 22 12.14 -7.01 2.73
C SER A 22 12.79 -5.64 2.50
N ASP A 23 12.49 -4.97 1.40
CA ASP A 23 13.05 -3.65 1.05
C ASP A 23 12.01 -2.82 0.31
N ILE A 24 11.32 -1.95 1.06
CA ILE A 24 10.24 -1.13 0.51
C ILE A 24 10.77 -0.10 -0.50
N THR A 25 11.94 0.46 -0.25
CA THR A 25 12.52 1.47 -1.15
C THR A 25 12.80 0.86 -2.52
N ASP A 26 13.48 -0.29 -2.55
CA ASP A 26 13.76 -1.00 -3.79
C ASP A 26 12.47 -1.41 -4.50
N ARG A 27 11.48 -1.91 -3.76
CA ARG A 27 10.23 -2.36 -4.35
C ARG A 27 9.46 -1.21 -5.00
N LEU A 28 9.43 -0.04 -4.38
CA LEU A 28 8.80 1.14 -4.96
C LEU A 28 9.50 1.60 -6.25
N ILE A 29 10.82 1.52 -6.26
CA ILE A 29 11.59 1.83 -7.46
C ILE A 29 11.22 0.87 -8.59
N ARG A 30 11.07 -0.42 -8.29
CA ARG A 30 10.67 -1.42 -9.28
C ARG A 30 9.26 -1.19 -9.82
N HIS A 31 8.30 -0.90 -8.93
CA HIS A 31 6.93 -0.61 -9.35
C HIS A 31 6.89 0.62 -10.27
N ASN A 32 7.56 1.69 -9.88
CA ASN A 32 7.57 2.94 -10.65
C ASN A 32 8.48 2.89 -11.88
N GLY A 33 9.38 1.91 -11.93
CA GLY A 33 10.22 1.66 -13.10
C GLY A 33 9.55 0.79 -14.17
N GLY A 34 8.32 0.32 -13.92
CA GLY A 34 7.59 -0.52 -14.87
C GLY A 34 8.12 -1.95 -14.98
N ARG A 35 8.94 -2.40 -14.04
CA ARG A 35 9.55 -3.74 -14.07
C ARG A 35 8.62 -4.85 -13.60
N GLU A 36 7.61 -4.52 -12.82
CA GLU A 36 6.63 -5.49 -12.33
C GLU A 36 5.44 -5.48 -13.27
N LYS A 37 5.17 -6.59 -13.94
CA LYS A 37 4.07 -6.68 -14.92
C LYS A 37 2.71 -6.31 -14.32
N ALA A 38 2.45 -6.75 -13.10
CA ALA A 38 1.17 -6.51 -12.44
C ALA A 38 0.89 -5.02 -12.19
N THR A 39 1.95 -4.20 -12.07
CA THR A 39 1.80 -2.78 -11.71
C THR A 39 2.27 -1.83 -12.82
N ALA A 40 2.81 -2.35 -13.92
CA ALA A 40 3.33 -1.51 -15.01
C ALA A 40 2.28 -0.59 -15.61
N ILE A 41 1.03 -1.04 -15.69
CA ILE A 41 -0.07 -0.27 -16.27
C ILE A 41 -0.57 0.87 -15.37
N GLY A 42 -0.22 0.86 -14.09
CA GLY A 42 -0.73 1.82 -13.10
C GLY A 42 0.22 2.95 -12.77
N LEU A 43 1.28 3.12 -13.51
CA LEU A 43 2.30 4.14 -13.25
C LEU A 43 1.75 5.56 -13.32
N PRO A 44 2.24 6.48 -12.49
CA PRO A 44 3.09 6.26 -11.32
C PRO A 44 2.31 5.78 -10.10
N TRP A 45 2.97 5.02 -9.22
CA TRP A 45 2.37 4.54 -7.98
C TRP A 45 2.76 5.43 -6.80
N LEU A 46 1.76 5.75 -5.98
CA LEU A 46 1.96 6.54 -4.77
C LEU A 46 1.88 5.62 -3.55
N LEU A 47 2.88 5.67 -2.68
CA LEU A 47 2.82 4.94 -1.42
C LEU A 47 1.83 5.62 -0.49
N LEU A 48 0.82 4.87 -0.04
CA LEU A 48 -0.18 5.38 0.90
C LEU A 48 0.09 4.96 2.33
N TRP A 49 0.50 3.71 2.53
CA TRP A 49 0.56 3.11 3.86
C TRP A 49 1.62 2.01 3.87
N CYS A 50 2.36 1.93 4.98
CA CYS A 50 3.40 0.92 5.13
C CYS A 50 3.59 0.61 6.62
N THR A 51 3.57 -0.67 6.95
CA THR A 51 3.90 -1.13 8.30
C THR A 51 4.97 -2.20 8.25
N GLN A 52 5.63 -2.44 9.39
CA GLN A 52 6.69 -3.44 9.49
C GLN A 52 6.23 -4.64 10.31
N LYS A 53 6.65 -5.81 9.89
CA LYS A 53 6.44 -7.08 10.59
C LYS A 53 7.79 -7.73 10.86
N SER A 54 7.88 -8.50 11.93
CA SER A 54 9.13 -9.10 12.36
C SER A 54 9.58 -10.27 11.50
N ASN A 55 8.68 -10.85 10.71
CA ASN A 55 9.04 -11.97 9.82
C ASN A 55 8.11 -12.03 8.61
N LYS A 56 8.51 -12.84 7.63
CA LYS A 56 7.79 -12.98 6.36
C LYS A 56 6.39 -13.56 6.53
N SER A 57 6.23 -14.51 7.44
CA SER A 57 4.95 -15.16 7.69
C SER A 57 3.89 -14.16 8.15
N GLU A 58 4.24 -13.30 9.10
CA GLU A 58 3.34 -12.26 9.59
C GLU A 58 3.00 -11.24 8.51
N ALA A 59 4.01 -10.85 7.72
CA ALA A 59 3.81 -9.92 6.61
C ALA A 59 2.84 -10.51 5.57
N TYR A 60 3.03 -11.78 5.22
CA TYR A 60 2.16 -12.46 4.28
C TYR A 60 0.71 -12.52 4.77
N ARG A 61 0.52 -12.83 6.05
CA ARG A 61 -0.83 -12.89 6.63
C ARG A 61 -1.54 -11.54 6.56
N LEU A 62 -0.82 -10.46 6.86
CA LEU A 62 -1.42 -9.13 6.77
C LEU A 62 -1.74 -8.77 5.32
N GLU A 63 -0.84 -9.06 4.39
CA GLU A 63 -1.11 -8.81 2.97
C GLU A 63 -2.38 -9.54 2.51
N MET A 64 -2.54 -10.81 2.89
CA MET A 64 -3.73 -11.58 2.54
C MET A 64 -5.00 -10.97 3.14
N LYS A 65 -4.93 -10.52 4.38
CA LYS A 65 -6.04 -9.82 5.02
C LYS A 65 -6.43 -8.57 4.25
N LEU A 66 -5.42 -7.77 3.85
CA LEU A 66 -5.68 -6.53 3.12
C LEU A 66 -6.26 -6.80 1.73
N LYS A 67 -5.81 -7.86 1.07
CA LYS A 67 -6.34 -8.25 -0.25
C LYS A 67 -7.81 -8.67 -0.20
N ASN A 68 -8.27 -9.13 0.95
CA ASN A 68 -9.66 -9.55 1.15
C ASN A 68 -10.59 -8.41 1.57
N LEU A 69 -10.05 -7.21 1.81
CA LEU A 69 -10.86 -6.05 2.16
C LEU A 69 -11.38 -5.36 0.89
N SER A 70 -12.64 -4.89 0.96
CA SER A 70 -13.17 -4.01 -0.06
C SER A 70 -12.41 -2.68 -0.06
N ARG A 71 -12.58 -1.88 -1.11
CA ARG A 71 -11.96 -0.56 -1.18
C ARG A 71 -12.31 0.29 0.05
N GLU A 72 -13.56 0.32 0.43
CA GLU A 72 -14.05 1.11 1.57
C GLU A 72 -13.40 0.65 2.87
N ARG A 73 -13.36 -0.66 3.09
CA ARG A 73 -12.75 -1.23 4.30
C ARG A 73 -11.25 -1.05 4.33
N LEU A 74 -10.61 -1.08 3.17
CA LEU A 74 -9.18 -0.82 3.07
C LEU A 74 -8.85 0.62 3.48
N ILE A 75 -9.65 1.58 3.02
CA ILE A 75 -9.50 2.98 3.40
C ILE A 75 -9.71 3.16 4.91
N GLU A 76 -10.75 2.55 5.45
CA GLU A 76 -11.01 2.57 6.90
C GLU A 76 -9.85 1.98 7.69
N PHE A 77 -9.28 0.87 7.20
CA PHE A 77 -8.13 0.22 7.85
C PHE A 77 -6.94 1.17 7.89
N MET A 78 -6.61 1.82 6.79
CA MET A 78 -5.48 2.76 6.75
C MET A 78 -5.69 3.92 7.70
N LEU A 79 -6.90 4.47 7.77
CA LEU A 79 -7.22 5.58 8.68
C LEU A 79 -7.20 5.14 10.14
N LYS A 80 -7.59 3.92 10.44
CA LYS A 80 -7.52 3.36 11.79
C LYS A 80 -6.07 3.25 12.27
N TYR A 81 -5.16 2.90 11.39
CA TYR A 81 -3.74 2.76 11.69
C TYR A 81 -2.96 3.90 11.03
N GLU A 82 -3.35 5.13 11.34
CA GLU A 82 -2.85 6.33 10.67
C GLU A 82 -1.36 6.61 10.89
N ASP A 83 -0.76 6.06 11.96
CA ASP A 83 0.67 6.20 12.20
C ASP A 83 1.53 5.61 11.08
N ASP A 84 0.96 4.68 10.32
CA ASP A 84 1.65 4.02 9.20
C ASP A 84 1.30 4.64 7.84
N ILE A 85 0.49 5.69 7.83
CA ILE A 85 0.22 6.46 6.60
C ILE A 85 1.51 7.15 6.15
N ALA A 86 1.81 7.05 4.86
CA ALA A 86 3.11 7.41 4.32
C ALA A 86 3.45 8.90 4.40
N GLY A 87 2.45 9.77 4.46
CA GLY A 87 2.69 11.21 4.56
C GLY A 87 1.41 12.04 4.46
N PRO A 88 1.54 13.38 4.51
CA PRO A 88 0.37 14.27 4.51
C PRO A 88 -0.50 14.12 3.25
N ASP A 89 0.11 13.92 2.09
CA ASP A 89 -0.63 13.76 0.84
C ASP A 89 -1.47 12.49 0.86
N ALA A 90 -0.90 11.40 1.36
CA ALA A 90 -1.62 10.14 1.49
C ALA A 90 -2.80 10.29 2.44
N LEU A 91 -2.60 10.95 3.58
CA LEU A 91 -3.66 11.20 4.55
C LEU A 91 -4.78 12.03 3.93
N LEU A 92 -4.44 13.04 3.14
CA LEU A 92 -5.42 13.89 2.48
C LEU A 92 -6.28 13.09 1.51
N PHE A 93 -5.68 12.23 0.68
CA PHE A 93 -6.43 11.34 -0.21
C PHE A 93 -7.39 10.44 0.56
N LEU A 94 -6.91 9.82 1.64
CA LEU A 94 -7.71 8.90 2.43
C LEU A 94 -8.92 9.58 3.05
N LYS A 95 -8.74 10.79 3.54
CA LYS A 95 -9.85 11.58 4.10
C LYS A 95 -10.88 11.96 3.06
N GLN A 96 -10.44 12.31 1.84
CA GLN A 96 -11.34 12.62 0.74
C GLN A 96 -12.19 11.41 0.36
N TRP A 97 -11.57 10.23 0.27
CA TRP A 97 -12.28 9.02 -0.12
C TRP A 97 -13.21 8.49 0.96
N SER A 98 -12.96 8.82 2.23
CA SER A 98 -13.82 8.38 3.33
C SER A 98 -15.13 9.15 3.42
N GLY A 99 -15.28 10.20 2.63
CA GLY A 99 -16.49 11.01 2.61
C GLY A 99 -16.60 12.02 3.74
N CYS A 100 -15.51 12.26 4.44
CA CYS A 100 -15.49 13.23 5.54
C CYS A 100 -15.13 14.63 5.07
#